data_eda136e1f38374314f4319782751ee08
#
_entry.id   eda136e1f38374314f4319782751ee08
#
_cell.length_a   1.000
_cell.length_b   1.000
_cell.length_c   1.000
_cell.angle_alpha   90.00
_cell.angle_beta   90.00
_cell.angle_gamma   90.00
#
_symmetry.space_group_name_H-M   'P 1'
#
loop_
_entity.id
_entity.type
_entity.pdbx_description
1 polymer ?
#
loop_
_entity_poly.entity_id
_entity_poly.type
_entity_poly.pdbx_seq_one_letter_code
_entity_poly.pdbx_strand_id
1 'polypeptide(L)'
;MNYGYAILEFEIRKAINVIGLDYPIGFLHEINQSRTSLVYDIQELFRWLIDISLIQLLKEKKIKKSDFIITENYHTRLGENVAKLLIEKINSNFNARCSYKNGKQYSYQIILQDSLQQLSNFIVGKKNKFDLIIPKIKLNRNDNLKLREKISTLTNKQTH
;
A
#
# COMPACT_ATOMS: atom_id res chain seq x y z
N MET A 1 -8.22 3.59 -7.27
CA MET A 1 -7.08 2.80 -6.75
C MET A 1 -5.72 3.27 -7.23
N ASN A 2 -5.52 3.59 -8.51
CA ASN A 2 -4.23 4.05 -9.05
C ASN A 2 -3.59 5.21 -8.28
N TYR A 3 -4.39 6.15 -7.76
CA TYR A 3 -3.89 7.28 -6.99
C TYR A 3 -3.19 6.88 -5.69
N GLY A 4 -3.76 5.94 -4.93
CA GLY A 4 -3.13 5.44 -3.69
C GLY A 4 -1.83 4.68 -3.96
N TYR A 5 -1.80 3.90 -5.03
CA TYR A 5 -0.58 3.19 -5.43
C TYR A 5 0.52 4.12 -5.93
N ALA A 6 0.17 5.25 -6.57
CA ALA A 6 1.15 6.27 -6.94
C ALA A 6 1.82 6.92 -5.71
N ILE A 7 1.07 7.12 -4.62
CA ILE A 7 1.64 7.60 -3.35
C ILE A 7 2.61 6.57 -2.77
N LEU A 8 2.20 5.30 -2.74
CA LEU A 8 3.05 4.21 -2.26
C LEU A 8 4.33 4.08 -3.09
N GLU A 9 4.20 4.15 -4.41
CA GLU A 9 5.33 4.15 -5.34
C GLU A 9 6.32 5.28 -5.03
N PHE A 10 5.83 6.48 -4.79
CA PHE A 10 6.66 7.63 -4.45
C PHE A 10 7.45 7.40 -3.15
N GLU A 11 6.80 6.91 -2.09
CA GLU A 11 7.47 6.61 -0.82
C GLU A 11 8.52 5.48 -0.96
N ILE A 12 8.22 4.46 -1.78
CA ILE A 12 9.18 3.38 -2.07
C ILE A 12 10.38 3.91 -2.84
N ARG A 13 10.18 4.71 -3.89
CA ARG A 13 11.28 5.33 -4.66
C ARG A 13 12.18 6.15 -3.75
N LYS A 14 11.59 6.95 -2.88
CA LYS A 14 12.33 7.74 -1.88
C LYS A 14 13.19 6.86 -0.98
N ALA A 15 12.63 5.77 -0.47
CA ALA A 15 13.35 4.84 0.39
C ALA A 15 14.46 4.08 -0.35
N ILE A 16 14.23 3.65 -1.60
CA ILE A 16 15.23 3.00 -2.45
C ILE A 16 16.42 3.94 -2.70
N ASN A 17 16.15 5.23 -3.01
CA ASN A 17 17.20 6.24 -3.21
C ASN A 17 18.06 6.44 -1.96
N VAL A 18 17.45 6.51 -0.79
CA VAL A 18 18.17 6.67 0.48
C VAL A 18 19.10 5.49 0.77
N ILE A 19 18.70 4.29 0.41
CA ILE A 19 19.50 3.05 0.62
C ILE A 19 20.56 2.88 -0.49
N GLY A 20 20.36 3.50 -1.67
CA GLY A 20 21.27 3.39 -2.81
C GLY A 20 21.11 2.09 -3.61
N LEU A 21 19.89 1.54 -3.65
CA LEU A 21 19.55 0.40 -4.51
C LEU A 21 19.16 0.88 -5.92
N ASP A 22 19.33 0.00 -6.90
CA ASP A 22 19.02 0.29 -8.30
C ASP A 22 17.59 -0.16 -8.66
N TYR A 23 16.80 0.72 -9.29
CA TYR A 23 15.39 0.48 -9.62
C TYR A 23 15.12 -0.64 -10.64
N PRO A 24 15.94 -0.81 -11.72
CA PRO A 24 15.67 -1.76 -12.78
C PRO A 24 15.71 -3.21 -12.32
N ILE A 25 16.50 -3.51 -11.29
CA ILE A 25 16.78 -4.88 -10.88
C ILE A 25 15.75 -5.31 -9.83
N GLY A 26 14.66 -5.91 -10.29
CA GLY A 26 13.65 -6.57 -9.46
C GLY A 26 13.99 -8.04 -9.20
N PHE A 27 13.20 -8.67 -8.34
CA PHE A 27 13.33 -10.10 -7.99
C PHE A 27 12.06 -10.91 -8.29
N LEU A 28 10.90 -10.25 -8.46
CA LEU A 28 9.62 -10.86 -8.85
C LEU A 28 9.24 -10.49 -10.29
N HIS A 29 9.46 -9.24 -10.67
CA HIS A 29 9.16 -8.76 -12.01
C HIS A 29 10.39 -8.89 -12.91
N GLU A 30 10.19 -9.40 -14.13
CA GLU A 30 11.24 -9.44 -15.13
C GLU A 30 11.82 -8.04 -15.38
N ILE A 31 13.11 -7.99 -15.70
CA ILE A 31 13.79 -6.76 -16.08
C ILE A 31 13.13 -6.22 -17.35
N ASN A 32 12.17 -5.36 -17.19
CA ASN A 32 11.42 -4.77 -18.29
C ASN A 32 11.92 -3.36 -18.58
N GLN A 33 11.67 -2.86 -19.78
CA GLN A 33 12.08 -1.53 -20.26
C GLN A 33 11.62 -0.36 -19.36
N SER A 34 10.68 -0.60 -18.42
CA SER A 34 10.14 0.41 -17.50
C SER A 34 11.09 0.88 -16.39
N ARG A 35 12.28 0.29 -16.23
CA ARG A 35 13.30 0.66 -15.23
C ARG A 35 12.81 0.78 -13.77
N THR A 36 11.76 0.06 -13.37
CA THR A 36 11.12 0.21 -12.05
C THR A 36 10.72 -1.11 -11.40
N SER A 37 11.31 -2.24 -11.85
CA SER A 37 10.95 -3.58 -11.39
C SER A 37 11.05 -3.72 -9.86
N LEU A 38 12.13 -3.22 -9.24
CA LEU A 38 12.31 -3.26 -7.79
C LEU A 38 11.23 -2.47 -7.06
N VAL A 39 10.81 -1.32 -7.59
CA VAL A 39 9.77 -0.51 -6.97
C VAL A 39 8.46 -1.26 -6.89
N TYR A 40 8.08 -1.97 -7.97
CA TYR A 40 6.86 -2.77 -8.00
C TYR A 40 6.95 -4.00 -7.11
N ASP A 41 8.10 -4.66 -7.04
CA ASP A 41 8.34 -5.79 -6.13
C ASP A 41 8.13 -5.39 -4.67
N ILE A 42 8.68 -4.24 -4.27
CA ILE A 42 8.50 -3.69 -2.93
C ILE A 42 7.05 -3.20 -2.73
N GLN A 43 6.43 -2.63 -3.77
CA GLN A 43 5.05 -2.18 -3.73
C GLN A 43 4.08 -3.31 -3.38
N GLU A 44 4.25 -4.50 -3.94
CA GLU A 44 3.39 -5.65 -3.63
C GLU A 44 3.42 -6.02 -2.13
N LEU A 45 4.55 -5.83 -1.45
CA LEU A 45 4.68 -6.12 -0.02
C LEU A 45 3.87 -5.15 0.85
N PHE A 46 3.69 -3.90 0.41
CA PHE A 46 3.02 -2.83 1.15
C PHE A 46 1.64 -2.45 0.58
N ARG A 47 1.22 -3.08 -0.51
CA ARG A 47 -0.04 -2.78 -1.22
C ARG A 47 -1.27 -2.79 -0.31
N TRP A 48 -1.34 -3.74 0.61
CA TRP A 48 -2.40 -3.86 1.60
C TRP A 48 -2.59 -2.60 2.47
N LEU A 49 -1.56 -1.75 2.59
CA LEU A 49 -1.62 -0.50 3.35
C LEU A 49 -2.56 0.51 2.68
N ILE A 50 -2.56 0.54 1.35
CA ILE A 50 -3.48 1.36 0.55
C ILE A 50 -4.90 0.80 0.65
N ASP A 51 -5.04 -0.53 0.53
CA ASP A 51 -6.34 -1.20 0.59
C ASP A 51 -7.01 -0.96 1.95
N ILE A 52 -6.25 -1.10 3.05
CA ILE A 52 -6.79 -0.86 4.40
C ILE A 52 -7.16 0.61 4.62
N SER A 53 -6.39 1.55 4.06
CA SER A 53 -6.70 2.98 4.14
C SER A 53 -8.04 3.29 3.49
N LEU A 54 -8.29 2.74 2.31
CA LEU A 54 -9.57 2.89 1.61
C LEU A 54 -10.73 2.24 2.40
N ILE A 55 -10.52 1.01 2.91
CA ILE A 55 -11.51 0.32 3.73
C ILE A 55 -11.88 1.12 4.99
N GLN A 56 -10.90 1.71 5.65
CA GLN A 56 -11.14 2.56 6.82
C GLN A 56 -11.98 3.79 6.48
N LEU A 57 -11.69 4.49 5.39
CA LEU A 57 -12.48 5.64 4.94
C LEU A 57 -13.92 5.27 4.58
N LEU A 58 -14.11 4.11 3.93
CA LEU A 58 -15.45 3.60 3.63
C LEU A 58 -16.24 3.26 4.92
N LYS A 59 -15.58 2.68 5.93
CA LYS A 59 -16.20 2.39 7.23
C LYS A 59 -16.57 3.66 7.99
N GLU A 60 -15.72 4.67 7.94
CA GLU A 60 -15.95 5.99 8.54
C GLU A 60 -17.06 6.77 7.81
N LYS A 61 -17.64 6.22 6.73
CA LYS A 61 -18.64 6.86 5.86
C LYS A 61 -18.21 8.22 5.32
N LYS A 62 -16.91 8.43 5.19
CA LYS A 62 -16.32 9.66 4.66
C LYS A 62 -16.33 9.74 3.14
N ILE A 63 -16.67 8.64 2.46
CA ILE A 63 -16.76 8.56 1.00
C ILE A 63 -18.21 8.27 0.60
N LYS A 64 -18.76 9.10 -0.29
CA LYS A 64 -20.11 8.99 -0.85
C LYS A 64 -20.02 8.72 -2.37
N LYS A 65 -21.12 8.26 -2.97
CA LYS A 65 -21.19 8.07 -4.43
C LYS A 65 -20.97 9.37 -5.20
N SER A 66 -21.43 10.50 -4.66
CA SER A 66 -21.26 11.84 -5.23
C SER A 66 -19.80 12.30 -5.31
N ASP A 67 -18.90 11.63 -4.60
CA ASP A 67 -17.48 11.99 -4.56
C ASP A 67 -16.69 11.37 -5.73
N PHE A 68 -17.36 10.60 -6.57
CA PHE A 68 -16.79 10.02 -7.77
C PHE A 68 -17.25 10.80 -8.99
N ILE A 69 -16.31 11.29 -9.79
CA ILE A 69 -16.56 12.03 -11.01
C ILE A 69 -16.39 11.04 -12.17
N ILE A 70 -17.44 10.86 -12.96
CA ILE A 70 -17.39 10.11 -14.21
C ILE A 70 -16.97 11.09 -15.31
N THR A 71 -15.83 10.84 -15.95
CA THR A 71 -15.36 11.65 -17.08
C THR A 71 -16.07 11.24 -18.36
N GLU A 72 -16.00 12.09 -19.40
CA GLU A 72 -16.60 11.86 -20.72
C GLU A 72 -16.17 10.51 -21.35
N ASN A 73 -14.99 10.01 -21.00
CA ASN A 73 -14.48 8.71 -21.46
C ASN A 73 -14.84 7.55 -20.50
N TYR A 74 -15.89 7.69 -19.71
CA TYR A 74 -16.34 6.70 -18.71
C TYR A 74 -15.29 6.28 -17.68
N HIS A 75 -14.21 7.07 -17.48
CA HIS A 75 -13.27 6.84 -16.40
C HIS A 75 -13.80 7.46 -15.11
N THR A 76 -13.77 6.68 -14.04
CA THR A 76 -14.12 7.17 -12.70
C THR A 76 -12.91 7.80 -12.03
N ARG A 77 -13.01 9.07 -11.67
CA ARG A 77 -12.01 9.81 -10.89
C ARG A 77 -12.53 10.09 -9.49
N LEU A 78 -11.61 10.15 -8.52
CA LEU A 78 -11.92 10.63 -7.18
C LEU A 78 -12.06 12.15 -7.19
N GLY A 79 -13.10 12.66 -6.53
CA GLY A 79 -13.21 14.09 -6.24
C GLY A 79 -12.05 14.56 -5.34
N GLU A 80 -11.71 15.82 -5.47
CA GLU A 80 -10.52 16.40 -4.82
C GLU A 80 -10.53 16.23 -3.29
N ASN A 81 -11.68 16.39 -2.66
CA ASN A 81 -11.83 16.22 -1.20
C ASN A 81 -11.54 14.80 -0.75
N VAL A 82 -12.03 13.78 -1.49
CA VAL A 82 -11.77 12.38 -1.16
C VAL A 82 -10.33 12.01 -1.44
N ALA A 83 -9.72 12.57 -2.48
CA ALA A 83 -8.30 12.39 -2.75
C ALA A 83 -7.45 12.90 -1.56
N LYS A 84 -7.74 14.08 -1.03
CA LYS A 84 -7.08 14.63 0.18
C LYS A 84 -7.26 13.72 1.39
N LEU A 85 -8.48 13.27 1.68
CA LEU A 85 -8.78 12.36 2.78
C LEU A 85 -8.02 11.02 2.63
N LEU A 86 -7.90 10.51 1.41
CA LEU A 86 -7.16 9.28 1.14
C LEU A 86 -5.66 9.46 1.39
N ILE A 87 -5.08 10.60 0.96
CA ILE A 87 -3.68 10.93 1.24
C ILE A 87 -3.43 10.99 2.75
N GLU A 88 -4.26 11.71 3.48
CA GLU A 88 -4.15 11.85 4.94
C GLU A 88 -4.23 10.49 5.63
N LYS A 89 -5.17 9.63 5.18
CA LYS A 89 -5.34 8.30 5.75
C LYS A 89 -4.16 7.38 5.45
N ILE A 90 -3.63 7.41 4.23
CA ILE A 90 -2.44 6.66 3.84
C ILE A 90 -1.25 7.12 4.70
N ASN A 91 -1.01 8.41 4.81
CA ASN A 91 0.07 8.96 5.63
C ASN A 91 -0.09 8.59 7.11
N SER A 92 -1.30 8.66 7.65
CA SER A 92 -1.61 8.21 9.00
C SER A 92 -1.25 6.73 9.21
N ASN A 93 -1.61 5.86 8.26
CA ASN A 93 -1.31 4.44 8.31
C ASN A 93 0.20 4.16 8.14
N PHE A 94 0.92 4.90 7.30
CA PHE A 94 2.38 4.80 7.18
C PHE A 94 3.10 5.17 8.48
N ASN A 95 2.56 6.14 9.22
CA ASN A 95 3.10 6.57 10.51
C ASN A 95 2.58 5.75 11.69
N ALA A 96 1.58 4.89 11.48
CA ALA A 96 1.06 4.01 12.52
C ALA A 96 2.15 3.05 13.01
N ARG A 97 2.22 2.90 14.33
CA ARG A 97 3.21 2.02 14.96
C ARG A 97 2.65 0.62 15.13
N CYS A 98 3.50 -0.36 14.87
CA CYS A 98 3.20 -1.76 15.12
C CYS A 98 4.40 -2.47 15.76
N SER A 99 4.12 -3.58 16.44
CA SER A 99 5.18 -4.43 16.98
C SER A 99 5.94 -5.07 15.83
N TYR A 100 7.23 -4.85 15.79
CA TYR A 100 8.15 -5.38 14.78
C TYR A 100 9.27 -6.17 15.46
N LYS A 101 10.51 -5.99 15.10
CA LYS A 101 11.66 -6.70 15.65
C LYS A 101 11.75 -6.55 17.16
N ASN A 102 11.94 -7.67 17.89
CA ASN A 102 12.12 -7.74 19.35
C ASN A 102 10.98 -7.06 20.15
N GLY A 103 9.74 -7.05 19.60
CA GLY A 103 8.59 -6.45 20.26
C GLY A 103 8.58 -4.91 20.32
N LYS A 104 9.57 -4.27 19.74
CA LYS A 104 9.65 -2.80 19.69
C LYS A 104 8.63 -2.24 18.68
N GLN A 105 8.17 -1.02 18.96
CA GLN A 105 7.19 -0.33 18.14
C GLN A 105 7.85 0.54 17.08
N TYR A 106 7.56 0.25 15.80
CA TYR A 106 8.08 0.98 14.64
C TYR A 106 6.94 1.41 13.72
N SER A 107 7.11 2.55 13.03
CA SER A 107 6.19 2.94 11.96
C SER A 107 6.43 2.10 10.70
N TYR A 108 5.40 1.98 9.85
CA TYR A 108 5.54 1.27 8.57
C TYR A 108 6.56 1.93 7.65
N GLN A 109 6.76 3.25 7.78
CA GLN A 109 7.81 3.95 7.05
C GLN A 109 9.22 3.46 7.46
N ILE A 110 9.47 3.26 8.74
CA ILE A 110 10.74 2.71 9.23
C ILE A 110 10.88 1.24 8.82
N ILE A 111 9.78 0.47 8.85
CA ILE A 111 9.79 -0.94 8.42
C ILE A 111 10.12 -1.05 6.94
N LEU A 112 9.61 -0.15 6.08
CA LEU A 112 9.97 -0.09 4.68
C LEU A 112 11.47 0.16 4.48
N GLN A 113 12.03 1.13 5.18
CA GLN A 113 13.47 1.43 5.11
C GLN A 113 14.32 0.26 5.61
N ASP A 114 13.95 -0.35 6.74
CA ASP A 114 14.65 -1.52 7.28
C ASP A 114 14.57 -2.73 6.34
N SER A 115 13.43 -2.94 5.69
CA SER A 115 13.26 -4.00 4.68
C SER A 115 14.20 -3.82 3.49
N LEU A 116 14.30 -2.62 2.97
CA LEU A 116 15.24 -2.28 1.89
C LEU A 116 16.70 -2.40 2.33
N GLN A 117 17.03 -1.98 3.55
CA GLN A 117 18.38 -2.15 4.10
C GLN A 117 18.75 -3.63 4.27
N GLN A 118 17.80 -4.47 4.66
CA GLN A 118 18.02 -5.92 4.72
C GLN A 118 18.27 -6.52 3.34
N LEU A 119 17.49 -6.08 2.33
CA LEU A 119 17.69 -6.48 0.94
C LEU A 119 19.08 -6.07 0.46
N SER A 120 19.49 -4.82 0.69
CA SER A 120 20.83 -4.33 0.35
C SER A 120 21.93 -5.17 1.01
N ASN A 121 21.82 -5.46 2.30
CA ASN A 121 22.78 -6.28 3.03
C ASN A 121 22.85 -7.72 2.51
N PHE A 122 21.74 -8.27 2.03
CA PHE A 122 21.69 -9.58 1.40
C PHE A 122 22.41 -9.57 0.03
N ILE A 123 22.10 -8.58 -0.81
CA ILE A 123 22.70 -8.44 -2.14
C ILE A 123 24.22 -8.31 -2.07
N VAL A 124 24.75 -7.54 -1.11
CA VAL A 124 26.20 -7.36 -0.93
C VAL A 124 26.87 -8.48 -0.12
N GLY A 125 26.15 -9.56 0.19
CA GLY A 125 26.71 -10.73 0.89
C GLY A 125 26.98 -10.53 2.38
N LYS A 126 26.52 -9.42 2.98
CA LYS A 126 26.66 -9.20 4.44
C LYS A 126 25.73 -10.08 5.27
N LYS A 127 24.68 -10.63 4.66
CA LYS A 127 23.72 -11.56 5.26
C LYS A 127 23.43 -12.71 4.31
N ASN A 128 23.35 -13.92 4.85
CA ASN A 128 23.06 -15.14 4.07
C ASN A 128 21.55 -15.41 3.92
N LYS A 129 20.70 -14.66 4.62
CA LYS A 129 19.24 -14.79 4.56
C LYS A 129 18.58 -13.43 4.50
N PHE A 130 17.51 -13.38 3.72
CA PHE A 130 16.64 -12.23 3.58
C PHE A 130 15.21 -12.64 3.98
N ASP A 131 14.81 -12.25 5.19
CA ASP A 131 13.48 -12.52 5.72
C ASP A 131 12.67 -11.23 5.75
N LEU A 132 11.72 -11.11 4.84
CA LEU A 132 10.76 -9.99 4.80
C LEU A 132 9.53 -10.33 5.63
N ILE A 133 9.50 -9.88 6.86
CA ILE A 133 8.31 -9.96 7.71
C ILE A 133 7.72 -8.56 7.85
N ILE A 134 6.60 -8.31 7.16
CA ILE A 134 5.88 -7.05 7.28
C ILE A 134 4.62 -7.30 8.11
N PRO A 135 4.55 -6.76 9.35
CA PRO A 135 3.37 -6.92 10.18
C PRO A 135 2.19 -6.17 9.56
N LYS A 136 1.09 -6.88 9.31
CA LYS A 136 -0.14 -6.30 8.76
C LYS A 136 -1.02 -5.76 9.88
N ILE A 137 -1.69 -4.64 9.63
CA ILE A 137 -2.75 -4.14 10.53
C ILE A 137 -3.85 -5.19 10.60
N LYS A 138 -4.16 -5.68 11.81
CA LYS A 138 -5.26 -6.63 12.01
C LYS A 138 -6.57 -5.87 11.96
N LEU A 139 -7.41 -6.17 10.97
CA LEU A 139 -8.83 -5.80 11.02
C LEU A 139 -9.55 -6.75 11.98
N ASN A 140 -10.43 -6.23 12.82
CA ASN A 140 -11.25 -7.05 13.70
C ASN A 140 -12.07 -8.05 12.88
N ARG A 141 -12.19 -9.31 13.34
CA ARG A 141 -12.89 -10.39 12.61
C ARG A 141 -14.34 -10.02 12.27
N ASN A 142 -15.04 -9.32 13.16
CA ASN A 142 -16.40 -8.82 12.96
C ASN A 142 -16.48 -7.76 11.83
N ASP A 143 -15.41 -7.04 11.59
CA ASP A 143 -15.31 -6.05 10.53
C ASP A 143 -15.18 -6.69 9.16
N ASN A 144 -14.48 -7.82 9.06
CA ASN A 144 -14.30 -8.56 7.80
C ASN A 144 -15.61 -9.22 7.34
N LEU A 145 -16.43 -9.74 8.25
CA LEU A 145 -17.75 -10.32 7.94
C LEU A 145 -18.71 -9.25 7.41
N LYS A 146 -18.84 -8.12 8.11
CA LYS A 146 -19.68 -6.99 7.68
C LYS A 146 -19.25 -6.38 6.33
N LEU A 147 -17.95 -6.43 6.00
CA LEU A 147 -17.46 -5.96 4.71
C LEU A 147 -17.81 -6.92 3.57
N ARG A 148 -17.68 -8.24 3.81
CA ARG A 148 -18.05 -9.27 2.82
C ARG A 148 -19.55 -9.23 2.53
N GLU A 149 -20.41 -9.08 3.53
CA GLU A 149 -21.85 -8.91 3.36
C GLU A 149 -22.21 -7.64 2.58
N LYS A 150 -21.55 -6.51 2.86
CA LYS A 150 -21.76 -5.27 2.09
C LYS A 150 -21.28 -5.37 0.63
N ILE A 151 -20.15 -6.01 0.38
CA ILE A 151 -19.64 -6.21 -0.98
C ILE A 151 -20.60 -7.14 -1.75
N SER A 152 -21.07 -8.23 -1.15
CA SER A 152 -22.03 -9.14 -1.79
C SER A 152 -23.36 -8.47 -2.10
N THR A 153 -23.85 -7.59 -1.22
CA THR A 153 -25.10 -6.83 -1.46
C THR A 153 -24.94 -5.76 -2.55
N LEU A 154 -23.74 -5.23 -2.75
CA LEU A 154 -23.46 -4.27 -3.82
C LEU A 154 -23.30 -4.96 -5.19
N THR A 155 -22.69 -6.15 -5.24
CA THR A 155 -22.57 -6.94 -6.47
C THR A 155 -23.92 -7.51 -6.93
N ASN A 156 -24.78 -7.95 -6.02
CA ASN A 156 -26.11 -8.47 -6.36
C ASN A 156 -27.12 -7.39 -6.83
N LYS A 157 -26.83 -6.10 -6.63
CA LYS A 157 -27.67 -4.99 -7.14
C LYS A 157 -27.31 -4.54 -8.56
N GLN A 158 -26.28 -5.10 -9.17
CA GLN A 158 -25.88 -4.78 -10.56
C GLN A 158 -26.37 -5.80 -11.59
N THR A 159 -27.12 -6.82 -11.17
CA THR A 159 -27.67 -7.86 -12.03
C THR A 159 -29.20 -7.78 -12.22
N HIS A 160 -29.78 -6.58 -12.03
CA HIS A 160 -31.17 -6.30 -12.40
C HIS A 160 -31.28 -4.97 -13.13
#